data_07ef120fcdcd528c01d90f3d03068aa5
#
_entry.id   07ef120fcdcd528c01d90f3d03068aa5
#
_cell.length_a   1.000
_cell.length_b   1.000
_cell.length_c   1.000
_cell.angle_alpha   90.00
_cell.angle_beta   90.00
_cell.angle_gamma   90.00
#
_symmetry.space_group_name_H-M   'P 1'
#
loop_
_entity.id
_entity.type
_entity.pdbx_description
1 polymer ?
#
loop_
_entity_poly.entity_id
_entity_poly.type
_entity_poly.pdbx_seq_one_letter_code
_entity_poly.pdbx_strand_id
1 'polypeptide(L)'
;MIEKMKFLSITGPKTDIDRVVNDYLSKYEIHLENAMAQLTQVQHLSPYIQINPYRDLLAKVNEFASLLGSTKNIPIQDISLEEIQPLLDSLGERISKLRQECDAIMAERSSVAEDLNRLSPFSSLPEDVDKLVHYRFVQVRFGRIQREYYEKFKTYVYDDLDTMFYPCREDSDYVWGLYFVLWTKMEKVDAVFSSMHFERTYLKKDYYHGTPQALCAEYEKKLENLRREYDSRQDEIQKLLERDASKILSAQAALNALSTNFDVRKVAACVKEHQETFYILCGWMTEKDASAFMKDIEDDPNLFCVVEDDKNKISCKPPTKLKNPKVFKPFEMYVKMYGLPDYHELDPTVFAVSYTHLRAHETLRQRVC
;
A
#
# COMPACT_ATOMS: atom_id res chain seq x y z
N MET A 1 -29.44 6.61 27.47
CA MET A 1 -29.52 8.02 27.90
C MET A 1 -28.37 8.76 27.22
N ILE A 2 -28.62 9.96 26.68
CA ILE A 2 -27.60 10.81 26.06
C ILE A 2 -26.90 11.63 27.12
N GLU A 3 -25.56 11.68 27.14
CA GLU A 3 -24.80 12.52 28.08
C GLU A 3 -24.88 13.98 27.68
N LYS A 4 -24.95 14.86 28.67
CA LYS A 4 -24.88 16.31 28.43
C LYS A 4 -23.48 16.71 28.00
N MET A 5 -23.40 17.48 26.93
CA MET A 5 -22.15 18.00 26.38
C MET A 5 -21.99 19.49 26.69
N LYS A 6 -20.77 19.91 26.90
CA LYS A 6 -20.36 21.31 27.08
C LYS A 6 -19.39 21.66 25.96
N PHE A 7 -19.53 22.85 25.43
CA PHE A 7 -18.58 23.36 24.45
C PHE A 7 -17.47 24.13 25.16
N LEU A 8 -16.23 23.82 24.81
CA LEU A 8 -15.03 24.43 25.36
C LEU A 8 -14.28 25.18 24.26
N SER A 9 -13.85 26.39 24.62
CA SER A 9 -12.90 27.19 23.86
C SER A 9 -11.63 27.35 24.67
N ILE A 10 -10.55 26.73 24.28
CA ILE A 10 -9.28 26.64 25.00
C ILE A 10 -8.28 27.52 24.30
N THR A 11 -7.67 28.47 25.01
CA THR A 11 -6.75 29.45 24.44
C THR A 11 -5.46 29.51 25.27
N GLY A 12 -4.33 29.54 24.57
CA GLY A 12 -3.00 29.66 25.18
C GLY A 12 -1.95 30.16 24.18
N PRO A 13 -0.72 30.45 24.64
CA PRO A 13 0.38 30.84 23.77
C PRO A 13 0.65 29.76 22.70
N LYS A 14 0.94 30.20 21.47
CA LYS A 14 1.15 29.28 20.31
C LYS A 14 2.21 28.22 20.58
N THR A 15 3.25 28.55 21.34
CA THR A 15 4.37 27.67 21.69
C THR A 15 4.00 26.57 22.68
N ASP A 16 2.90 26.74 23.41
CA ASP A 16 2.53 25.89 24.53
C ASP A 16 1.49 24.79 24.17
N ILE A 17 1.08 24.73 22.92
CA ILE A 17 0.03 23.80 22.48
C ILE A 17 0.40 22.33 22.73
N ASP A 18 1.67 21.95 22.60
CA ASP A 18 2.12 20.56 22.82
C ASP A 18 1.96 20.15 24.29
N ARG A 19 2.35 21.03 25.20
CA ARG A 19 2.20 20.79 26.64
C ARG A 19 0.72 20.60 26.97
N VAL A 20 -0.12 21.49 26.48
CA VAL A 20 -1.57 21.43 26.78
C VAL A 20 -2.21 20.17 26.20
N VAL A 21 -1.84 19.76 24.99
CA VAL A 21 -2.34 18.52 24.42
C VAL A 21 -1.88 17.30 25.20
N ASN A 22 -0.59 17.24 25.57
CA ASN A 22 -0.02 16.08 26.26
C ASN A 22 -0.43 16.02 27.74
N ASP A 23 -0.38 17.13 28.47
CA ASP A 23 -0.57 17.14 29.93
C ASP A 23 -2.03 17.19 30.34
N TYR A 24 -2.88 17.80 29.52
CA TYR A 24 -4.30 18.00 29.86
C TYR A 24 -5.23 17.26 28.92
N LEU A 25 -5.22 17.56 27.61
CA LEU A 25 -6.24 17.03 26.68
C LEU A 25 -6.15 15.52 26.50
N SER A 26 -4.96 14.92 26.60
CA SER A 26 -4.78 13.47 26.51
C SER A 26 -5.49 12.68 27.62
N LYS A 27 -5.82 13.32 28.74
CA LYS A 27 -6.51 12.69 29.89
C LYS A 27 -8.03 12.60 29.70
N TYR A 28 -8.59 13.38 28.78
CA TYR A 28 -10.03 13.54 28.63
C TYR A 28 -10.47 13.16 27.20
N GLU A 29 -11.70 12.69 27.07
CA GLU A 29 -12.31 12.47 25.78
C GLU A 29 -12.92 13.78 25.26
N ILE A 30 -12.22 14.45 24.35
CA ILE A 30 -12.67 15.68 23.69
C ILE A 30 -12.97 15.42 22.22
N HIS A 31 -14.12 15.89 21.75
CA HIS A 31 -14.45 15.95 20.33
C HIS A 31 -14.07 17.33 19.79
N LEU A 32 -12.90 17.40 19.15
CA LEU A 32 -12.37 18.64 18.60
C LEU A 32 -13.12 19.06 17.36
N GLU A 33 -13.42 20.36 17.27
CA GLU A 33 -14.08 21.00 16.15
C GLU A 33 -13.13 22.00 15.46
N ASN A 34 -13.37 22.27 14.20
CA ASN A 34 -12.58 23.28 13.49
C ASN A 34 -12.86 24.69 14.06
N ALA A 35 -11.88 25.24 14.79
CA ALA A 35 -12.01 26.52 15.46
C ALA A 35 -12.30 27.68 14.46
N MET A 36 -11.76 27.63 13.23
CA MET A 36 -12.05 28.62 12.19
C MET A 36 -13.52 28.64 11.80
N ALA A 37 -14.17 27.47 11.77
CA ALA A 37 -15.60 27.37 11.44
C ALA A 37 -16.51 27.80 12.61
N GLN A 38 -16.04 27.61 13.85
CA GLN A 38 -16.82 27.90 15.06
C GLN A 38 -16.76 29.36 15.48
N LEU A 39 -15.65 30.04 15.26
CA LEU A 39 -15.37 31.39 15.75
C LEU A 39 -15.56 32.46 14.66
N THR A 40 -16.67 32.39 13.91
CA THR A 40 -16.95 33.30 12.80
C THR A 40 -17.06 34.78 13.19
N GLN A 41 -17.29 35.07 14.47
CA GLN A 41 -17.42 36.43 15.01
C GLN A 41 -16.08 37.06 15.45
N VAL A 42 -15.02 36.24 15.57
CA VAL A 42 -13.70 36.74 16.00
C VAL A 42 -12.93 37.26 14.80
N GLN A 43 -12.51 38.52 14.88
CA GLN A 43 -11.70 39.14 13.82
C GLN A 43 -10.24 38.68 13.89
N HIS A 44 -9.54 38.70 12.73
CA HIS A 44 -8.10 38.36 12.62
C HIS A 44 -7.74 36.90 12.95
N LEU A 45 -8.67 35.96 12.81
CA LEU A 45 -8.37 34.53 12.89
C LEU A 45 -7.54 34.08 11.70
N SER A 46 -6.55 33.26 11.95
CA SER A 46 -5.75 32.56 10.93
C SER A 46 -5.66 31.08 11.27
N PRO A 47 -5.55 30.18 10.27
CA PRO A 47 -5.37 28.77 10.56
C PRO A 47 -3.99 28.52 11.23
N TYR A 48 -3.92 27.54 12.09
CA TYR A 48 -2.64 27.10 12.65
C TYR A 48 -1.92 26.25 11.61
N ILE A 49 -0.99 26.87 10.84
CA ILE A 49 -0.24 26.18 9.79
C ILE A 49 1.11 25.73 10.35
N GLN A 50 1.32 24.42 10.42
CA GLN A 50 2.61 23.82 10.74
C GLN A 50 2.70 22.43 10.09
N ILE A 51 3.86 22.13 9.52
CA ILE A 51 4.12 20.82 8.90
C ILE A 51 4.37 19.80 10.02
N ASN A 52 3.69 18.65 9.97
CA ASN A 52 3.89 17.58 10.94
C ASN A 52 5.28 16.92 10.70
N PRO A 53 6.22 17.06 11.65
CA PRO A 53 7.58 16.53 11.49
C PRO A 53 7.65 15.00 11.55
N TYR A 54 6.62 14.36 12.08
CA TYR A 54 6.58 12.90 12.24
C TYR A 54 6.06 12.16 11.01
N ARG A 55 5.54 12.88 10.01
CA ARG A 55 4.86 12.31 8.85
C ARG A 55 5.75 11.36 8.06
N ASP A 56 6.98 11.77 7.79
CA ASP A 56 7.91 10.99 6.97
C ASP A 56 8.41 9.75 7.71
N LEU A 57 8.68 9.88 9.01
CA LEU A 57 9.05 8.75 9.87
C LEU A 57 7.89 7.77 10.01
N LEU A 58 6.67 8.28 10.16
CA LEU A 58 5.46 7.46 10.24
C LEU A 58 5.20 6.71 8.93
N ALA A 59 5.43 7.33 7.77
CA ALA A 59 5.31 6.67 6.48
C ALA A 59 6.31 5.50 6.35
N LYS A 60 7.59 5.72 6.72
CA LYS A 60 8.63 4.68 6.71
C LYS A 60 8.29 3.52 7.65
N VAL A 61 7.89 3.80 8.90
CA VAL A 61 7.58 2.73 9.85
C VAL A 61 6.33 1.95 9.46
N ASN A 62 5.33 2.61 8.87
CA ASN A 62 4.13 1.93 8.36
C ASN A 62 4.45 1.02 7.17
N GLU A 63 5.38 1.41 6.30
CA GLU A 63 5.87 0.54 5.24
C GLU A 63 6.49 -0.75 5.83
N PHE A 64 7.40 -0.62 6.81
CA PHE A 64 8.02 -1.79 7.45
C PHE A 64 7.01 -2.65 8.21
N ALA A 65 6.07 -2.04 8.92
CA ALA A 65 5.00 -2.76 9.60
C ALA A 65 4.08 -3.52 8.64
N SER A 66 3.80 -2.95 7.46
CA SER A 66 3.00 -3.63 6.42
C SER A 66 3.70 -4.86 5.85
N LEU A 67 5.04 -4.82 5.74
CA LEU A 67 5.85 -5.95 5.27
C LEU A 67 5.96 -7.09 6.31
N LEU A 68 5.84 -6.78 7.60
CA LEU A 68 5.81 -7.79 8.68
C LEU A 68 4.55 -8.68 8.64
N GLY A 69 3.45 -8.19 8.03
CA GLY A 69 2.17 -8.90 8.02
C GLY A 69 1.48 -8.97 9.39
N SER A 70 0.57 -9.95 9.55
CA SER A 70 -0.22 -10.09 10.79
C SER A 70 0.61 -10.68 11.93
N THR A 71 1.31 -9.87 12.66
CA THR A 71 2.03 -10.27 13.88
C THR A 71 1.10 -10.14 15.09
N LYS A 72 0.46 -11.23 15.48
CA LYS A 72 -0.35 -11.29 16.69
C LYS A 72 0.57 -11.45 17.92
N ASN A 73 0.40 -10.57 18.92
CA ASN A 73 1.02 -10.64 20.26
C ASN A 73 2.53 -10.34 20.37
N ILE A 74 3.04 -9.35 19.65
CA ILE A 74 4.38 -8.83 19.94
C ILE A 74 4.27 -7.78 21.05
N PRO A 75 5.08 -7.86 22.11
CA PRO A 75 5.07 -6.87 23.19
C PRO A 75 5.56 -5.51 22.65
N ILE A 76 4.76 -4.47 22.90
CA ILE A 76 5.12 -3.08 22.63
C ILE A 76 6.00 -2.62 23.79
N GLN A 77 7.15 -2.05 23.49
CA GLN A 77 8.10 -1.48 24.45
C GLN A 77 8.07 0.04 24.32
N ASP A 78 8.37 0.74 25.41
CA ASP A 78 8.57 2.19 25.31
C ASP A 78 9.89 2.45 24.56
N ILE A 79 9.83 3.21 23.47
CA ILE A 79 10.96 3.59 22.64
C ILE A 79 11.03 5.12 22.56
N SER A 80 12.24 5.68 22.75
CA SER A 80 12.44 7.12 22.63
C SER A 80 12.50 7.57 21.17
N LEU A 81 12.16 8.82 20.92
CA LEU A 81 12.20 9.43 19.58
C LEU A 81 13.61 9.43 19.00
N GLU A 82 14.62 9.60 19.86
CA GLU A 82 16.04 9.59 19.50
C GLU A 82 16.52 8.23 19.01
N GLU A 83 15.88 7.14 19.44
CA GLU A 83 16.20 5.77 19.01
C GLU A 83 15.44 5.36 17.74
N ILE A 84 14.29 5.95 17.48
CA ILE A 84 13.44 5.60 16.32
C ILE A 84 14.12 5.97 15.00
N GLN A 85 14.67 7.17 14.89
CA GLN A 85 15.24 7.65 13.64
C GLN A 85 16.43 6.80 13.17
N PRO A 86 17.47 6.53 14.00
CA PRO A 86 18.60 5.71 13.59
C PRO A 86 18.18 4.24 13.31
N LEU A 87 17.19 3.73 14.01
CA LEU A 87 16.63 2.41 13.73
C LEU A 87 16.03 2.34 12.32
N LEU A 88 15.15 3.28 12.00
CA LEU A 88 14.47 3.32 10.69
C LEU A 88 15.45 3.58 9.54
N ASP A 89 16.45 4.42 9.74
CA ASP A 89 17.44 4.72 8.72
C ASP A 89 18.34 3.50 8.46
N SER A 90 18.84 2.83 9.52
CA SER A 90 19.65 1.61 9.38
C SER A 90 18.90 0.43 8.74
N LEU A 91 17.63 0.23 9.11
CA LEU A 91 16.76 -0.77 8.47
C LEU A 91 16.47 -0.39 7.02
N GLY A 92 16.18 0.88 6.76
CA GLY A 92 15.91 1.40 5.44
C GLY A 92 17.06 1.19 4.47
N GLU A 93 18.29 1.50 4.87
CA GLU A 93 19.50 1.29 4.06
C GLU A 93 19.70 -0.20 3.72
N ARG A 94 19.56 -1.08 4.71
CA ARG A 94 19.74 -2.53 4.52
C ARG A 94 18.65 -3.12 3.62
N ILE A 95 17.38 -2.77 3.84
CA ILE A 95 16.26 -3.24 3.03
C ILE A 95 16.36 -2.69 1.60
N SER A 96 16.73 -1.42 1.44
CA SER A 96 16.94 -0.80 0.12
C SER A 96 18.02 -1.51 -0.68
N LYS A 97 19.14 -1.87 -0.04
CA LYS A 97 20.21 -2.64 -0.68
C LYS A 97 19.74 -4.02 -1.14
N LEU A 98 19.04 -4.76 -0.27
CA LEU A 98 18.51 -6.08 -0.62
C LEU A 98 17.45 -6.00 -1.74
N ARG A 99 16.62 -4.96 -1.75
CA ARG A 99 15.65 -4.70 -2.84
C ARG A 99 16.37 -4.43 -4.16
N GLN A 100 17.43 -3.63 -4.16
CA GLN A 100 18.23 -3.40 -5.37
C GLN A 100 18.85 -4.70 -5.90
N GLU A 101 19.32 -5.59 -5.02
CA GLU A 101 19.80 -6.92 -5.39
C GLU A 101 18.66 -7.76 -6.00
N CYS A 102 17.46 -7.75 -5.41
CA CYS A 102 16.28 -8.40 -5.94
C CYS A 102 15.90 -7.88 -7.33
N ASP A 103 15.92 -6.57 -7.53
CA ASP A 103 15.60 -5.94 -8.82
C ASP A 103 16.62 -6.32 -9.89
N ALA A 104 17.90 -6.39 -9.55
CA ALA A 104 18.95 -6.86 -10.46
C ALA A 104 18.76 -8.33 -10.86
N ILE A 105 18.43 -9.20 -9.89
CA ILE A 105 18.13 -10.62 -10.15
C ILE A 105 16.90 -10.74 -11.06
N MET A 106 15.86 -9.95 -10.83
CA MET A 106 14.65 -9.96 -11.67
C MET A 106 14.92 -9.49 -13.10
N ALA A 107 15.75 -8.47 -13.27
CA ALA A 107 16.16 -7.99 -14.59
C ALA A 107 16.96 -9.06 -15.34
N GLU A 108 17.92 -9.73 -14.68
CA GLU A 108 18.67 -10.84 -15.27
C GLU A 108 17.76 -12.02 -15.63
N ARG A 109 16.85 -12.40 -14.72
CA ARG A 109 15.85 -13.45 -14.94
C ARG A 109 14.99 -13.16 -16.17
N SER A 110 14.53 -11.91 -16.33
CA SER A 110 13.75 -11.50 -17.51
C SER A 110 14.55 -11.65 -18.80
N SER A 111 15.81 -11.23 -18.81
CA SER A 111 16.68 -11.37 -19.96
C SER A 111 16.94 -12.83 -20.35
N VAL A 112 17.23 -13.70 -19.36
CA VAL A 112 17.44 -15.13 -19.59
C VAL A 112 16.15 -15.81 -20.05
N ALA A 113 14.99 -15.44 -19.51
CA ALA A 113 13.70 -15.97 -19.95
C ALA A 113 13.37 -15.57 -21.39
N GLU A 114 13.69 -14.35 -21.81
CA GLU A 114 13.54 -13.92 -23.20
C GLU A 114 14.45 -14.72 -24.14
N ASP A 115 15.71 -14.92 -23.77
CA ASP A 115 16.65 -15.71 -24.60
C ASP A 115 16.20 -17.18 -24.67
N LEU A 116 15.70 -17.77 -23.59
CA LEU A 116 15.10 -19.11 -23.59
C LEU A 116 13.87 -19.18 -24.51
N ASN A 117 12.97 -18.21 -24.42
CA ASN A 117 11.77 -18.15 -25.28
C ASN A 117 12.10 -18.01 -26.74
N ARG A 118 13.19 -17.31 -27.11
CA ARG A 118 13.67 -17.17 -28.47
C ARG A 118 14.28 -18.47 -28.99
N LEU A 119 14.95 -19.22 -28.12
CA LEU A 119 15.70 -20.42 -28.49
C LEU A 119 14.86 -21.71 -28.41
N SER A 120 13.94 -21.80 -27.48
CA SER A 120 13.17 -23.02 -27.20
C SER A 120 12.42 -23.61 -28.40
N PRO A 121 11.87 -22.83 -29.35
CA PRO A 121 11.23 -23.40 -30.54
C PRO A 121 12.20 -24.18 -31.47
N PHE A 122 13.47 -23.92 -31.33
CA PHE A 122 14.54 -24.53 -32.16
C PHE A 122 15.30 -25.64 -31.43
N SER A 123 14.82 -26.10 -30.28
CA SER A 123 15.48 -27.12 -29.44
C SER A 123 15.68 -28.46 -30.13
N SER A 124 14.93 -28.77 -31.17
CA SER A 124 15.06 -30.00 -31.96
C SER A 124 16.25 -29.99 -32.95
N LEU A 125 16.94 -28.85 -33.12
CA LEU A 125 18.10 -28.77 -34.01
C LEU A 125 19.29 -29.50 -33.41
N PRO A 126 19.92 -30.45 -34.17
CA PRO A 126 21.07 -31.18 -33.70
C PRO A 126 22.40 -30.40 -33.83
N GLU A 127 22.39 -29.32 -34.62
CA GLU A 127 23.57 -28.52 -34.93
C GLU A 127 23.76 -27.39 -33.94
N ASP A 128 25.03 -27.01 -33.81
CA ASP A 128 25.44 -25.87 -33.00
C ASP A 128 24.93 -24.54 -33.60
N VAL A 129 24.26 -23.71 -32.78
CA VAL A 129 23.72 -22.41 -33.25
C VAL A 129 24.82 -21.51 -33.79
N ASP A 130 25.99 -21.50 -33.13
CA ASP A 130 27.13 -20.69 -33.55
C ASP A 130 27.59 -21.06 -34.97
N LYS A 131 27.68 -22.37 -35.29
CA LYS A 131 28.01 -22.83 -36.63
C LYS A 131 26.99 -22.41 -37.68
N LEU A 132 25.69 -22.51 -37.33
CA LEU A 132 24.60 -22.15 -38.24
C LEU A 132 24.60 -20.66 -38.59
N VAL A 133 24.91 -19.81 -37.63
CA VAL A 133 24.91 -18.34 -37.80
C VAL A 133 26.15 -17.86 -38.59
N HIS A 134 27.28 -18.60 -38.51
CA HIS A 134 28.55 -18.19 -39.08
C HIS A 134 28.89 -18.89 -40.42
N TYR A 135 27.90 -19.53 -41.10
CA TYR A 135 28.15 -20.08 -42.43
C TYR A 135 28.59 -19.00 -43.42
N ARG A 136 29.65 -19.28 -44.19
CA ARG A 136 30.30 -18.28 -45.03
C ARG A 136 29.51 -17.93 -46.30
N PHE A 137 28.85 -18.91 -46.91
CA PHE A 137 28.16 -18.75 -48.20
C PHE A 137 26.65 -18.85 -48.11
N VAL A 138 26.14 -19.29 -46.96
CA VAL A 138 24.72 -19.48 -46.70
C VAL A 138 24.35 -18.68 -45.47
N GLN A 139 23.28 -17.94 -45.57
CA GLN A 139 22.69 -17.26 -44.42
C GLN A 139 21.52 -18.09 -43.89
N VAL A 140 21.44 -18.20 -42.57
CA VAL A 140 20.34 -18.88 -41.87
C VAL A 140 19.42 -17.86 -41.28
N ARG A 141 18.15 -18.06 -41.49
CA ARG A 141 17.07 -17.20 -40.94
C ARG A 141 16.17 -18.01 -40.03
N PHE A 142 16.17 -17.70 -38.74
CA PHE A 142 15.31 -18.29 -37.74
C PHE A 142 14.00 -17.51 -37.65
N GLY A 143 12.88 -18.21 -37.44
CA GLY A 143 11.60 -17.54 -37.27
C GLY A 143 10.42 -18.50 -37.27
N ARG A 144 9.25 -17.92 -37.48
CA ARG A 144 7.99 -18.66 -37.55
C ARG A 144 7.16 -18.21 -38.75
N ILE A 145 6.38 -19.12 -39.26
CA ILE A 145 5.41 -18.87 -40.33
C ILE A 145 4.04 -19.40 -39.88
N GLN A 146 2.97 -18.72 -40.27
CA GLN A 146 1.64 -19.25 -40.03
C GLN A 146 1.43 -20.56 -40.78
N ARG A 147 0.77 -21.52 -40.12
CA ARG A 147 0.59 -22.89 -40.66
C ARG A 147 -0.07 -22.91 -42.04
N GLU A 148 -1.05 -22.04 -42.27
CA GLU A 148 -1.72 -21.94 -43.56
C GLU A 148 -0.77 -21.56 -44.70
N TYR A 149 0.14 -20.61 -44.45
CA TYR A 149 1.15 -20.21 -45.43
C TYR A 149 2.25 -21.28 -45.63
N TYR A 150 2.57 -21.99 -44.54
CA TYR A 150 3.54 -23.09 -44.63
C TYR A 150 3.04 -24.24 -45.50
N GLU A 151 1.76 -24.62 -45.43
CA GLU A 151 1.16 -25.64 -46.29
C GLU A 151 1.13 -25.19 -47.77
N LYS A 152 0.82 -23.93 -48.03
CA LYS A 152 0.93 -23.35 -49.37
C LYS A 152 2.36 -23.35 -49.88
N PHE A 153 3.33 -23.02 -49.03
CA PHE A 153 4.76 -23.06 -49.35
C PHE A 153 5.21 -24.46 -49.79
N LYS A 154 4.84 -25.49 -49.07
CA LYS A 154 5.15 -26.87 -49.43
C LYS A 154 4.66 -27.25 -50.84
N THR A 155 3.52 -26.72 -51.24
CA THR A 155 2.85 -27.13 -52.48
C THR A 155 3.37 -26.36 -53.71
N TYR A 156 3.75 -25.08 -53.56
CA TYR A 156 3.97 -24.22 -54.72
C TYR A 156 5.38 -23.68 -54.91
N VAL A 157 6.26 -23.74 -53.91
CA VAL A 157 7.47 -22.93 -53.88
C VAL A 157 8.77 -23.75 -53.88
N TYR A 158 8.70 -25.04 -53.59
CA TYR A 158 9.91 -25.88 -53.44
C TYR A 158 10.71 -26.06 -54.71
N ASP A 159 10.08 -25.99 -55.92
CA ASP A 159 10.75 -26.29 -57.18
C ASP A 159 11.48 -25.07 -57.80
N ASP A 160 11.10 -23.83 -57.45
CA ASP A 160 11.64 -22.62 -58.10
C ASP A 160 12.55 -21.73 -57.22
N LEU A 161 12.66 -22.03 -55.95
CA LEU A 161 13.50 -21.27 -55.00
C LEU A 161 14.65 -22.13 -54.52
N ASP A 162 15.88 -21.65 -54.75
CA ASP A 162 17.10 -22.28 -54.23
C ASP A 162 17.21 -22.02 -52.70
N THR A 163 16.25 -22.54 -51.96
CA THR A 163 16.15 -22.44 -50.49
C THR A 163 15.57 -23.71 -49.90
N MET A 164 15.83 -23.96 -48.66
CA MET A 164 15.27 -25.08 -47.92
C MET A 164 14.74 -24.52 -46.58
N PHE A 165 13.50 -24.87 -46.23
CA PHE A 165 12.94 -24.59 -44.92
C PHE A 165 13.00 -25.86 -44.07
N TYR A 166 13.56 -25.74 -42.86
CA TYR A 166 13.65 -26.83 -41.90
C TYR A 166 12.71 -26.54 -40.72
N PRO A 167 11.61 -27.28 -40.59
CA PRO A 167 10.69 -27.11 -39.48
C PRO A 167 11.27 -27.71 -38.19
N CYS A 168 11.24 -26.97 -37.11
CA CYS A 168 11.73 -27.38 -35.79
C CYS A 168 10.61 -27.74 -34.83
N ARG A 169 9.54 -26.93 -34.81
CA ARG A 169 8.38 -27.12 -33.96
C ARG A 169 7.14 -26.65 -34.68
N GLU A 170 6.06 -27.40 -34.51
CA GLU A 170 4.74 -27.05 -35.04
C GLU A 170 3.75 -26.91 -33.86
N ASP A 171 2.93 -25.86 -33.88
CA ASP A 171 1.78 -25.70 -33.01
C ASP A 171 0.49 -25.53 -33.86
N SER A 172 -0.66 -25.17 -33.21
CA SER A 172 -1.93 -24.99 -33.91
C SER A 172 -1.88 -23.93 -35.03
N ASP A 173 -1.15 -22.84 -34.79
CA ASP A 173 -1.20 -21.61 -35.58
C ASP A 173 0.08 -21.36 -36.38
N TYR A 174 1.22 -21.81 -35.88
CA TYR A 174 2.53 -21.51 -36.40
C TYR A 174 3.42 -22.73 -36.57
N VAL A 175 4.30 -22.65 -37.56
CA VAL A 175 5.43 -23.55 -37.73
C VAL A 175 6.71 -22.75 -37.50
N TRP A 176 7.44 -23.15 -36.49
CA TRP A 176 8.75 -22.58 -36.16
C TRP A 176 9.83 -23.35 -36.92
N GLY A 177 10.77 -22.63 -37.50
CA GLY A 177 11.82 -23.25 -38.26
C GLY A 177 12.86 -22.23 -38.72
N LEU A 178 13.70 -22.72 -39.58
CA LEU A 178 14.75 -21.92 -40.20
C LEU A 178 14.80 -22.19 -41.70
N TYR A 179 15.18 -21.17 -42.48
CA TYR A 179 15.49 -21.37 -43.88
C TYR A 179 16.92 -20.96 -44.19
N PHE A 180 17.46 -21.64 -45.18
CA PHE A 180 18.80 -21.44 -45.69
C PHE A 180 18.72 -20.63 -46.97
N VAL A 181 19.54 -19.59 -47.10
CA VAL A 181 19.57 -18.77 -48.28
C VAL A 181 21.00 -18.50 -48.75
N LEU A 182 21.24 -18.68 -50.00
CA LEU A 182 22.52 -18.32 -50.62
C LEU A 182 22.69 -16.80 -50.65
N TRP A 183 23.88 -16.31 -50.33
CA TRP A 183 24.18 -14.89 -50.33
C TRP A 183 23.74 -14.16 -51.61
N THR A 184 23.93 -14.79 -52.75
CA THR A 184 23.60 -14.23 -54.10
C THR A 184 22.10 -14.09 -54.37
N LYS A 185 21.26 -14.82 -53.66
CA LYS A 185 19.80 -14.86 -53.85
C LYS A 185 19.01 -14.35 -52.63
N MET A 186 19.71 -13.76 -51.70
CA MET A 186 19.15 -13.37 -50.38
C MET A 186 17.93 -12.43 -50.50
N GLU A 187 18.02 -11.38 -51.32
CA GLU A 187 16.93 -10.42 -51.47
C GLU A 187 15.64 -11.06 -52.01
N LYS A 188 15.78 -11.95 -53.04
CA LYS A 188 14.64 -12.63 -53.65
C LYS A 188 13.96 -13.59 -52.65
N VAL A 189 14.75 -14.40 -51.96
CA VAL A 189 14.24 -15.39 -50.99
C VAL A 189 13.65 -14.73 -49.76
N ASP A 190 14.34 -13.75 -49.19
CA ASP A 190 13.84 -12.99 -48.03
C ASP A 190 12.53 -12.26 -48.39
N ALA A 191 12.35 -11.73 -49.59
CA ALA A 191 11.11 -11.12 -50.05
C ALA A 191 9.96 -12.14 -50.17
N VAL A 192 10.21 -13.34 -50.64
CA VAL A 192 9.19 -14.41 -50.71
C VAL A 192 8.74 -14.82 -49.31
N PHE A 193 9.66 -15.08 -48.39
CA PHE A 193 9.32 -15.42 -47.01
C PHE A 193 8.58 -14.28 -46.30
N SER A 194 8.97 -13.04 -46.59
CA SER A 194 8.25 -11.85 -46.06
C SER A 194 6.81 -11.77 -46.61
N SER A 195 6.59 -12.08 -47.87
CA SER A 195 5.22 -12.10 -48.45
C SER A 195 4.34 -13.21 -47.87
N MET A 196 4.92 -14.24 -47.31
CA MET A 196 4.26 -15.32 -46.58
C MET A 196 4.14 -15.06 -45.10
N HIS A 197 4.34 -13.83 -44.67
CA HIS A 197 4.28 -13.41 -43.23
C HIS A 197 5.25 -14.20 -42.35
N PHE A 198 6.44 -14.52 -42.82
CA PHE A 198 7.48 -15.09 -41.98
C PHE A 198 8.00 -14.07 -40.99
N GLU A 199 7.80 -14.35 -39.73
CA GLU A 199 8.27 -13.50 -38.60
C GLU A 199 9.67 -13.97 -38.17
N ARG A 200 10.67 -13.11 -38.38
CA ARG A 200 12.07 -13.44 -38.07
C ARG A 200 12.36 -13.34 -36.60
N THR A 201 13.04 -14.36 -36.09
CA THR A 201 13.62 -14.35 -34.71
C THR A 201 15.11 -14.04 -34.86
N TYR A 202 15.53 -12.94 -34.24
CA TYR A 202 16.94 -12.55 -34.24
C TYR A 202 17.65 -13.18 -33.04
N LEU A 203 18.57 -14.11 -33.34
CA LEU A 203 19.48 -14.69 -32.38
C LEU A 203 20.74 -13.82 -32.29
N LYS A 204 21.21 -13.52 -31.07
CA LYS A 204 22.41 -12.71 -30.84
C LYS A 204 23.65 -13.53 -31.25
N LYS A 205 24.43 -13.07 -32.24
CA LYS A 205 25.50 -13.84 -32.89
C LYS A 205 26.62 -14.34 -31.96
N ASP A 206 26.89 -13.68 -30.88
CA ASP A 206 28.07 -13.93 -30.05
C ASP A 206 27.75 -14.63 -28.70
N TYR A 207 26.53 -15.09 -28.51
CA TYR A 207 26.07 -15.57 -27.19
C TYR A 207 25.68 -17.05 -27.12
N TYR A 208 25.53 -17.72 -28.27
CA TYR A 208 24.99 -19.08 -28.30
C TYR A 208 26.08 -20.09 -28.74
N HIS A 209 26.83 -20.64 -27.77
CA HIS A 209 27.80 -21.68 -28.01
C HIS A 209 27.24 -23.04 -27.60
N GLY A 210 26.89 -23.88 -28.57
CA GLY A 210 26.35 -25.20 -28.34
C GLY A 210 25.04 -25.49 -29.06
N THR A 211 24.51 -26.67 -28.87
CA THR A 211 23.20 -27.06 -29.45
C THR A 211 22.07 -26.33 -28.72
N PRO A 212 20.97 -25.96 -29.42
CA PRO A 212 19.84 -25.28 -28.82
C PRO A 212 19.27 -26.04 -27.61
N GLN A 213 19.26 -27.38 -27.67
CA GLN A 213 18.79 -28.20 -26.54
C GLN A 213 19.65 -28.04 -25.28
N ALA A 214 20.98 -28.04 -25.44
CA ALA A 214 21.91 -27.88 -24.32
C ALA A 214 21.80 -26.46 -23.73
N LEU A 215 21.68 -25.44 -24.57
CA LEU A 215 21.51 -24.06 -24.17
C LEU A 215 20.16 -23.83 -23.43
N CYS A 216 19.07 -24.42 -23.92
CA CYS A 216 17.79 -24.36 -23.21
C CYS A 216 17.89 -24.98 -21.81
N ALA A 217 18.53 -26.14 -21.68
CA ALA A 217 18.73 -26.78 -20.38
C ALA A 217 19.62 -25.93 -19.43
N GLU A 218 20.63 -25.25 -19.99
CA GLU A 218 21.47 -24.32 -19.21
C GLU A 218 20.67 -23.10 -18.73
N TYR A 219 19.87 -22.50 -19.62
CA TYR A 219 19.02 -21.35 -19.26
C TYR A 219 17.93 -21.72 -18.25
N GLU A 220 17.30 -22.90 -18.39
CA GLU A 220 16.35 -23.40 -17.38
C GLU A 220 16.99 -23.54 -16.00
N LYS A 221 18.20 -24.13 -15.97
CA LYS A 221 18.97 -24.24 -14.73
C LYS A 221 19.35 -22.88 -14.16
N LYS A 222 19.74 -21.94 -15.02
CA LYS A 222 20.06 -20.56 -14.61
C LYS A 222 18.83 -19.85 -14.05
N LEU A 223 17.67 -20.00 -14.67
CA LEU A 223 16.40 -19.46 -14.17
C LEU A 223 16.02 -20.00 -12.80
N GLU A 224 16.22 -21.31 -12.58
CA GLU A 224 15.97 -21.92 -11.28
C GLU A 224 16.95 -21.42 -10.19
N ASN A 225 18.22 -21.22 -10.53
CA ASN A 225 19.19 -20.63 -9.61
C ASN A 225 18.84 -19.17 -9.25
N LEU A 226 18.52 -18.35 -10.26
CA LEU A 226 18.10 -16.96 -10.04
C LEU A 226 16.81 -16.88 -9.20
N ARG A 227 15.90 -17.83 -9.36
CA ARG A 227 14.72 -17.93 -8.51
C ARG A 227 15.10 -18.18 -7.05
N ARG A 228 16.00 -19.15 -6.80
CA ARG A 228 16.47 -19.47 -5.44
C ARG A 228 17.20 -18.31 -4.79
N GLU A 229 18.00 -17.59 -5.57
CA GLU A 229 18.68 -16.38 -5.09
C GLU A 229 17.68 -15.29 -4.71
N TYR A 230 16.68 -15.04 -5.54
CA TYR A 230 15.61 -14.10 -5.24
C TYR A 230 14.85 -14.47 -3.97
N ASP A 231 14.42 -15.74 -3.84
CA ASP A 231 13.70 -16.22 -2.67
C ASP A 231 14.57 -16.08 -1.40
N SER A 232 15.88 -16.36 -1.50
CA SER A 232 16.83 -16.17 -0.40
C SER A 232 16.95 -14.70 0.05
N ARG A 233 16.98 -13.75 -0.91
CA ARG A 233 17.00 -12.31 -0.57
C ARG A 233 15.71 -11.84 0.06
N GLN A 234 14.57 -12.33 -0.40
CA GLN A 234 13.28 -12.05 0.23
C GLN A 234 13.21 -12.60 1.66
N ASP A 235 13.71 -13.80 1.88
CA ASP A 235 13.80 -14.39 3.21
C ASP A 235 14.73 -13.58 4.15
N GLU A 236 15.82 -13.02 3.62
CA GLU A 236 16.70 -12.15 4.39
C GLU A 236 16.00 -10.86 4.82
N ILE A 237 15.21 -10.23 3.92
CA ILE A 237 14.39 -9.07 4.26
C ILE A 237 13.39 -9.43 5.37
N GLN A 238 12.70 -10.55 5.22
CA GLN A 238 11.70 -10.99 6.19
C GLN A 238 12.33 -11.24 7.57
N LYS A 239 13.48 -11.93 7.63
CA LYS A 239 14.22 -12.19 8.87
C LYS A 239 14.71 -10.91 9.55
N LEU A 240 15.14 -9.91 8.77
CA LEU A 240 15.53 -8.60 9.30
C LEU A 240 14.34 -7.90 9.97
N LEU A 241 13.19 -7.90 9.31
CA LEU A 241 11.97 -7.30 9.83
C LEU A 241 11.46 -8.04 11.07
N GLU A 242 11.45 -9.37 11.06
CA GLU A 242 11.04 -10.19 12.20
C GLU A 242 11.92 -9.99 13.43
N ARG A 243 13.23 -9.90 13.23
CA ARG A 243 14.18 -9.67 14.33
C ARG A 243 13.91 -8.35 15.06
N ASP A 244 13.59 -7.30 14.33
CA ASP A 244 13.35 -5.97 14.87
C ASP A 244 11.85 -5.63 14.99
N ALA A 245 10.95 -6.62 14.83
CA ALA A 245 9.50 -6.45 14.80
C ALA A 245 8.94 -5.72 16.02
N SER A 246 9.39 -6.07 17.24
CA SER A 246 8.97 -5.40 18.47
C SER A 246 9.29 -3.89 18.43
N LYS A 247 10.50 -3.55 17.98
CA LYS A 247 10.94 -2.14 17.88
C LYS A 247 10.16 -1.39 16.80
N ILE A 248 9.89 -2.04 15.65
CA ILE A 248 9.12 -1.44 14.55
C ILE A 248 7.69 -1.13 15.02
N LEU A 249 7.01 -2.08 15.68
CA LEU A 249 5.65 -1.87 16.17
C LEU A 249 5.60 -0.86 17.32
N SER A 250 6.62 -0.84 18.18
CA SER A 250 6.74 0.17 19.25
C SER A 250 6.96 1.57 18.68
N ALA A 251 7.83 1.70 17.68
CA ALA A 251 8.04 2.95 16.95
C ALA A 251 6.77 3.41 16.22
N GLN A 252 6.03 2.48 15.62
CA GLN A 252 4.76 2.78 14.97
C GLN A 252 3.74 3.33 15.97
N ALA A 253 3.58 2.70 17.12
CA ALA A 253 2.66 3.14 18.17
C ALA A 253 3.05 4.53 18.70
N ALA A 254 4.34 4.75 19.01
CA ALA A 254 4.85 6.02 19.49
C ALA A 254 4.68 7.15 18.46
N LEU A 255 5.07 6.91 17.20
CA LEU A 255 4.92 7.91 16.13
C LEU A 255 3.46 8.21 15.78
N ASN A 256 2.57 7.20 15.85
CA ASN A 256 1.13 7.43 15.69
C ASN A 256 0.58 8.35 16.79
N ALA A 257 0.95 8.11 18.05
CA ALA A 257 0.53 8.95 19.17
C ALA A 257 1.05 10.39 18.99
N LEU A 258 2.34 10.56 18.69
CA LEU A 258 2.96 11.88 18.47
C LEU A 258 2.34 12.59 17.25
N SER A 259 2.10 11.89 16.17
CA SER A 259 1.47 12.46 14.98
C SER A 259 0.03 12.88 15.24
N THR A 260 -0.74 12.08 15.98
CA THR A 260 -2.12 12.39 16.35
C THR A 260 -2.16 13.61 17.26
N ASN A 261 -1.29 13.68 18.26
CA ASN A 261 -1.19 14.83 19.15
C ASN A 261 -0.79 16.11 18.37
N PHE A 262 0.13 15.97 17.42
CA PHE A 262 0.50 17.09 16.55
C PHE A 262 -0.64 17.55 15.64
N ASP A 263 -1.44 16.63 15.15
CA ASP A 263 -2.53 16.89 14.20
C ASP A 263 -3.71 17.68 14.82
N VAL A 264 -3.77 17.80 16.17
CA VAL A 264 -4.69 18.72 16.87
C VAL A 264 -4.56 20.15 16.32
N ARG A 265 -3.37 20.54 15.86
CA ARG A 265 -3.14 21.86 15.25
C ARG A 265 -3.96 22.13 14.00
N LYS A 266 -4.35 21.09 13.26
CA LYS A 266 -5.14 21.23 12.02
C LYS A 266 -6.53 21.82 12.26
N VAL A 267 -7.07 21.62 13.47
CA VAL A 267 -8.38 22.15 13.85
C VAL A 267 -8.27 23.41 14.68
N ALA A 268 -7.05 23.81 15.07
CA ALA A 268 -6.79 25.03 15.82
C ALA A 268 -6.83 26.27 14.94
N ALA A 269 -7.27 27.37 15.52
CA ALA A 269 -7.11 28.72 14.96
C ALA A 269 -6.01 29.48 15.72
N CYS A 270 -5.44 30.48 15.09
CA CYS A 270 -4.50 31.42 15.72
C CYS A 270 -5.05 32.83 15.66
N VAL A 271 -4.83 33.56 16.75
CA VAL A 271 -5.08 35.01 16.86
C VAL A 271 -3.76 35.69 17.20
N LYS A 272 -3.46 36.80 16.53
CA LYS A 272 -2.37 37.68 16.90
C LYS A 272 -2.89 38.81 17.75
N GLU A 273 -2.37 38.94 18.94
CA GLU A 273 -2.68 40.05 19.86
C GLU A 273 -1.38 40.71 20.29
N HIS A 274 -1.22 41.99 19.93
CA HIS A 274 0.01 42.77 20.13
C HIS A 274 1.23 42.11 19.40
N GLN A 275 2.15 41.52 20.12
CA GLN A 275 3.34 40.84 19.55
C GLN A 275 3.28 39.31 19.73
N GLU A 276 2.28 38.79 20.40
CA GLU A 276 2.14 37.38 20.72
C GLU A 276 1.07 36.72 19.83
N THR A 277 1.26 35.43 19.60
CA THR A 277 0.31 34.61 18.86
C THR A 277 -0.27 33.57 19.82
N PHE A 278 -1.58 33.56 19.92
CA PHE A 278 -2.33 32.60 20.73
C PHE A 278 -3.02 31.57 19.81
N TYR A 279 -3.08 30.32 20.26
CA TYR A 279 -3.92 29.33 19.63
C TYR A 279 -5.31 29.29 20.29
N ILE A 280 -6.30 28.86 19.53
CA ILE A 280 -7.65 28.59 20.01
C ILE A 280 -8.04 27.19 19.55
N LEU A 281 -8.37 26.32 20.49
CA LEU A 281 -8.94 25.00 20.26
C LEU A 281 -10.39 25.02 20.68
N CYS A 282 -11.26 24.47 19.83
CA CYS A 282 -12.69 24.33 20.13
C CYS A 282 -13.07 22.86 20.15
N GLY A 283 -13.94 22.47 21.08
CA GLY A 283 -14.41 21.10 21.13
C GLY A 283 -15.51 20.86 22.16
N TRP A 284 -16.04 19.65 22.12
CA TRP A 284 -17.10 19.20 23.02
C TRP A 284 -16.57 18.18 24.02
N MET A 285 -16.88 18.36 25.28
CA MET A 285 -16.66 17.38 26.36
C MET A 285 -17.94 17.06 27.08
N THR A 286 -17.99 15.91 27.77
CA THR A 286 -19.09 15.66 28.70
C THR A 286 -19.07 16.67 29.84
N GLU A 287 -20.23 17.00 30.43
CA GLU A 287 -20.33 17.95 31.55
C GLU A 287 -19.41 17.55 32.70
N LYS A 288 -19.26 16.25 32.97
CA LYS A 288 -18.37 15.70 33.97
C LYS A 288 -16.90 15.97 33.67
N ASP A 289 -16.48 15.64 32.43
CA ASP A 289 -15.07 15.80 31.99
C ASP A 289 -14.71 17.28 31.88
N ALA A 290 -15.63 18.12 31.42
CA ALA A 290 -15.43 19.58 31.36
C ALA A 290 -15.20 20.17 32.77
N SER A 291 -15.98 19.71 33.79
CA SER A 291 -15.82 20.16 35.16
C SER A 291 -14.50 19.69 35.81
N ALA A 292 -14.04 18.48 35.44
CA ALA A 292 -12.75 17.96 35.89
C ALA A 292 -11.59 18.71 35.21
N PHE A 293 -11.69 18.92 33.90
CA PHE A 293 -10.72 19.68 33.12
C PHE A 293 -10.54 21.10 33.63
N MET A 294 -11.63 21.81 33.97
CA MET A 294 -11.56 23.16 34.53
C MET A 294 -10.80 23.21 35.85
N LYS A 295 -10.93 22.17 36.69
CA LYS A 295 -10.17 22.08 37.94
C LYS A 295 -8.68 21.81 37.70
N ASP A 296 -8.38 20.95 36.72
CA ASP A 296 -6.99 20.62 36.39
C ASP A 296 -6.20 21.81 35.83
N ILE A 297 -6.87 22.76 35.17
CA ILE A 297 -6.25 23.95 34.60
C ILE A 297 -6.30 25.20 35.49
N GLU A 298 -6.95 25.13 36.66
CA GLU A 298 -7.19 26.28 37.55
C GLU A 298 -5.88 26.98 37.96
N ASP A 299 -4.82 26.20 38.15
CA ASP A 299 -3.51 26.68 38.57
C ASP A 299 -2.57 27.07 37.39
N ASP A 300 -3.01 26.93 36.15
CA ASP A 300 -2.17 27.22 34.98
C ASP A 300 -2.41 28.63 34.44
N PRO A 301 -1.43 29.58 34.68
CA PRO A 301 -1.63 30.98 34.33
C PRO A 301 -1.61 31.24 32.79
N ASN A 302 -1.13 30.29 32.02
CA ASN A 302 -0.99 30.43 30.53
C ASN A 302 -2.17 29.82 29.78
N LEU A 303 -3.13 29.19 30.45
CA LEU A 303 -4.24 28.50 29.82
C LEU A 303 -5.59 29.11 30.24
N PHE A 304 -6.32 29.55 29.25
CA PHE A 304 -7.68 30.08 29.44
C PHE A 304 -8.67 29.13 28.76
N CYS A 305 -9.75 28.84 29.51
CA CYS A 305 -10.84 28.02 28.97
C CYS A 305 -12.19 28.68 29.26
N VAL A 306 -12.97 28.83 28.21
CA VAL A 306 -14.36 29.28 28.29
C VAL A 306 -15.27 28.08 28.06
N VAL A 307 -16.19 27.83 28.99
CA VAL A 307 -17.17 26.73 28.87
C VAL A 307 -18.54 27.32 28.58
N GLU A 308 -19.15 26.89 27.50
CA GLU A 308 -20.48 27.31 27.08
C GLU A 308 -21.47 26.14 27.13
N ASP A 309 -22.73 26.47 27.44
CA ASP A 309 -23.82 25.51 27.37
C ASP A 309 -24.25 25.23 25.94
N ASP A 310 -24.75 24.02 25.69
CA ASP A 310 -25.25 23.53 24.39
C ASP A 310 -26.34 24.43 23.81
N LYS A 311 -27.09 25.13 24.65
CA LYS A 311 -28.22 25.99 24.24
C LYS A 311 -27.81 27.30 23.58
N ASN A 312 -26.56 27.73 23.72
CA ASN A 312 -26.11 29.05 23.29
C ASN A 312 -25.46 29.02 21.87
N LYS A 313 -25.20 27.82 21.29
CA LYS A 313 -24.57 27.70 19.97
C LYS A 313 -25.53 27.21 18.90
N ILE A 314 -25.85 28.11 17.98
CA ILE A 314 -26.71 27.86 16.83
C ILE A 314 -25.92 27.20 15.69
N SER A 315 -24.58 27.34 15.66
CA SER A 315 -23.75 26.96 14.50
C SER A 315 -23.22 25.51 14.52
N CYS A 316 -23.23 24.83 15.67
CA CYS A 316 -22.70 23.48 15.77
C CYS A 316 -23.57 22.59 16.66
N LYS A 317 -23.99 21.44 16.10
CA LYS A 317 -24.74 20.45 16.87
C LYS A 317 -23.77 19.67 17.76
N PRO A 318 -24.07 19.50 19.08
CA PRO A 318 -23.25 18.67 19.96
C PRO A 318 -23.18 17.21 19.45
N PRO A 319 -22.03 16.55 19.58
CA PRO A 319 -21.94 15.13 19.27
C PRO A 319 -22.74 14.30 20.26
N THR A 320 -23.39 13.23 19.80
CA THR A 320 -24.19 12.35 20.63
C THR A 320 -23.32 11.29 21.30
N LYS A 321 -23.23 11.29 22.62
CA LYS A 321 -22.60 10.25 23.42
C LYS A 321 -23.64 9.48 24.21
N LEU A 322 -23.73 8.17 23.96
CA LEU A 322 -24.66 7.30 24.70
C LEU A 322 -24.04 6.84 26.00
N LYS A 323 -24.85 6.89 27.07
CA LYS A 323 -24.50 6.35 28.39
C LYS A 323 -25.61 5.44 28.89
N ASN A 324 -25.41 4.15 28.74
CA ASN A 324 -26.35 3.14 29.17
C ASN A 324 -25.77 2.28 30.30
N PRO A 325 -26.62 1.74 31.18
CA PRO A 325 -26.23 0.74 32.19
C PRO A 325 -25.54 -0.46 31.51
N LYS A 326 -24.68 -1.16 32.26
CA LYS A 326 -23.86 -2.29 31.73
C LYS A 326 -24.70 -3.35 30.98
N VAL A 327 -25.96 -3.56 31.39
CA VAL A 327 -26.90 -4.51 30.78
C VAL A 327 -27.30 -4.09 29.35
N PHE A 328 -27.43 -2.80 29.07
CA PHE A 328 -27.83 -2.28 27.78
C PHE A 328 -26.65 -1.92 26.87
N LYS A 329 -25.44 -1.86 27.43
CA LYS A 329 -24.22 -1.50 26.67
C LYS A 329 -23.96 -2.38 25.41
N PRO A 330 -24.20 -3.71 25.41
CA PRO A 330 -24.06 -4.51 24.20
C PRO A 330 -24.98 -4.08 23.05
N PHE A 331 -26.14 -3.52 23.37
CA PHE A 331 -27.14 -3.09 22.38
C PHE A 331 -26.83 -1.72 21.78
N GLU A 332 -25.94 -0.94 22.40
CA GLU A 332 -25.43 0.30 21.79
C GLU A 332 -24.72 0.03 20.45
N MET A 333 -24.16 -1.17 20.27
CA MET A 333 -23.53 -1.56 19.00
C MET A 333 -24.55 -1.55 17.85
N TYR A 334 -25.78 -2.01 18.08
CA TYR A 334 -26.83 -1.97 17.07
C TYR A 334 -27.25 -0.54 16.74
N VAL A 335 -27.37 0.32 17.76
CA VAL A 335 -27.68 1.75 17.55
C VAL A 335 -26.56 2.42 16.74
N LYS A 336 -25.29 2.15 17.05
CA LYS A 336 -24.14 2.66 16.30
C LYS A 336 -24.11 2.18 14.85
N MET A 337 -24.54 0.95 14.59
CA MET A 337 -24.60 0.39 13.22
C MET A 337 -25.68 1.06 12.36
N TYR A 338 -26.81 1.44 12.95
CA TYR A 338 -27.91 2.12 12.23
C TYR A 338 -27.73 3.64 12.16
N GLY A 339 -26.85 4.21 12.96
CA GLY A 339 -26.61 5.64 13.10
C GLY A 339 -26.97 6.14 14.50
N LEU A 340 -26.13 7.01 15.05
CA LEU A 340 -26.40 7.65 16.33
C LEU A 340 -27.60 8.61 16.18
N PRO A 341 -28.51 8.67 17.19
CA PRO A 341 -29.58 9.68 17.19
C PRO A 341 -29.00 11.08 17.28
N ASP A 342 -29.76 12.08 16.84
CA ASP A 342 -29.40 13.47 17.08
C ASP A 342 -29.34 13.76 18.59
N TYR A 343 -28.52 14.71 19.03
CA TYR A 343 -28.25 15.00 20.46
C TYR A 343 -29.53 15.30 21.26
N HIS A 344 -30.54 15.89 20.64
CA HIS A 344 -31.83 16.21 21.29
C HIS A 344 -32.88 15.09 21.15
N GLU A 345 -32.53 13.96 20.54
CA GLU A 345 -33.43 12.83 20.39
C GLU A 345 -33.36 11.88 21.59
N LEU A 346 -34.32 10.96 21.66
CA LEU A 346 -34.31 9.92 22.69
C LEU A 346 -33.34 8.79 22.30
N ASP A 347 -32.65 8.26 23.27
CA ASP A 347 -31.77 7.11 23.06
C ASP A 347 -32.60 5.87 22.70
N PRO A 348 -32.45 5.33 21.46
CA PRO A 348 -33.24 4.19 20.99
C PRO A 348 -32.77 2.85 21.57
N THR A 349 -31.70 2.79 22.35
CA THR A 349 -31.13 1.54 22.90
C THR A 349 -32.17 0.76 23.71
N VAL A 350 -32.99 1.42 24.51
CA VAL A 350 -34.03 0.78 25.33
C VAL A 350 -35.10 0.15 24.44
N PHE A 351 -35.49 0.82 23.35
CA PHE A 351 -36.46 0.30 22.39
C PHE A 351 -35.88 -0.89 21.60
N ALA A 352 -34.60 -0.86 21.21
CA ALA A 352 -33.93 -1.95 20.55
C ALA A 352 -33.90 -3.22 21.41
N VAL A 353 -33.65 -3.08 22.72
CA VAL A 353 -33.71 -4.20 23.68
C VAL A 353 -35.13 -4.76 23.80
N SER A 354 -36.13 -3.88 23.96
CA SER A 354 -37.54 -4.30 24.07
C SER A 354 -38.01 -5.06 22.83
N TYR A 355 -37.64 -4.58 21.64
CA TYR A 355 -38.02 -5.23 20.37
C TYR A 355 -37.35 -6.58 20.21
N THR A 356 -36.10 -6.75 20.54
CA THR A 356 -35.41 -8.06 20.46
C THR A 356 -35.98 -9.06 21.47
N HIS A 357 -36.34 -8.60 22.67
CA HIS A 357 -36.97 -9.46 23.68
C HIS A 357 -38.39 -9.91 23.27
N LEU A 358 -39.21 -9.01 22.77
CA LEU A 358 -40.56 -9.34 22.27
C LEU A 358 -40.51 -10.35 21.11
N ARG A 359 -39.61 -10.15 20.17
CA ARG A 359 -39.43 -11.07 19.02
C ARG A 359 -38.93 -12.45 19.46
N ALA A 360 -38.07 -12.53 20.46
CA ALA A 360 -37.59 -13.79 21.02
C ALA A 360 -38.78 -14.60 21.67
N HIS A 361 -39.71 -13.89 22.32
CA HIS A 361 -40.89 -14.53 22.89
C HIS A 361 -41.92 -14.97 21.84
N GLU A 362 -42.08 -14.27 20.74
CA GLU A 362 -42.97 -14.67 19.65
C GLU A 362 -42.47 -15.91 18.92
N THR A 363 -41.17 -16.09 18.73
CA THR A 363 -40.59 -17.30 18.09
C THR A 363 -40.78 -18.56 18.92
N LEU A 364 -40.90 -18.46 20.23
CA LEU A 364 -41.24 -19.58 21.11
C LEU A 364 -42.75 -19.97 21.04
N ARG A 365 -43.62 -19.00 20.77
CA ARG A 365 -45.08 -19.24 20.67
C ARG A 365 -45.48 -19.89 19.34
N GLN A 366 -44.72 -19.73 18.27
CA GLN A 366 -44.98 -20.37 16.97
C GLN A 366 -44.45 -21.82 16.83
N ARG A 367 -43.78 -22.36 17.86
CA ARG A 367 -43.33 -23.77 17.87
C ARG A 367 -44.24 -24.72 18.61
N VAL A 368 -45.42 -24.27 19.00
CA VAL A 368 -46.45 -25.09 19.66
C VAL A 368 -47.77 -24.96 18.86
N CYS A 369 -47.70 -25.36 17.61
CA CYS A 369 -48.88 -25.79 16.80
C CYS A 369 -48.39 -26.80 15.78
#